data_9c2d5c2d19c6b79840add86af3359d0a
#
_entry.id   9c2d5c2d19c6b79840add86af3359d0a
#
_cell.length_a   1.000
_cell.length_b   1.000
_cell.length_c   1.000
_cell.angle_alpha   90.00
_cell.angle_beta   90.00
_cell.angle_gamma   90.00
#
_symmetry.space_group_name_H-M   'P 1'
#
loop_
_entity.id
_entity.type
_entity.pdbx_description
1 polymer ?
#
loop_
_entity_poly.entity_id
_entity_poly.type
_entity_poly.pdbx_seq_one_letter_code
_entity_poly.pdbx_strand_id
1 'polypeptide(L)'
;DLYGIEPDIICGGKALGGPQASGILAGRRDLVASALLQQLDMDVAPDTWTPPRLVDRANLRGVPHHGIGRGFKAGKEEIVGLLTALERFMAADDAASNAALQVRLEKIATALNGFDVKLVPASQTGRVPVLEIAVPDALAVSAKLQKGDPPVHLSERHAALGVLTLDPQVLLPEHDALLAAAI
;
A
#
# COMPACT_ATOMS: atom_id res chain seq x y z
N ASP A 1 -6.51 4.21 16.87
CA ASP A 1 -5.55 5.31 16.78
C ASP A 1 -4.24 4.95 17.48
N LEU A 2 -3.21 4.59 16.68
CA LEU A 2 -1.91 4.11 17.19
C LEU A 2 -1.07 5.25 17.78
N TYR A 3 -1.37 6.51 17.43
CA TYR A 3 -0.56 7.69 17.77
C TYR A 3 -1.34 8.80 18.47
N GLY A 4 -2.63 8.60 18.81
CA GLY A 4 -3.48 9.64 19.41
C GLY A 4 -3.72 10.86 18.51
N ILE A 5 -3.61 10.69 17.19
CA ILE A 5 -3.81 11.77 16.20
C ILE A 5 -5.21 11.67 15.63
N GLU A 6 -5.97 12.76 15.70
CA GLU A 6 -7.26 12.92 15.06
C GLU A 6 -7.09 13.78 13.80
N PRO A 7 -6.86 13.19 12.62
CA PRO A 7 -6.63 13.96 11.40
C PRO A 7 -7.94 14.57 10.89
N ASP A 8 -7.88 15.81 10.40
CA ASP A 8 -8.99 16.44 9.69
C ASP A 8 -9.26 15.79 8.32
N ILE A 9 -8.22 15.24 7.70
CA ILE A 9 -8.27 14.55 6.40
C ILE A 9 -7.38 13.32 6.42
N ILE A 10 -7.88 12.23 5.85
CA ILE A 10 -7.13 11.00 5.57
C ILE A 10 -7.13 10.75 4.07
N CYS A 11 -5.97 10.45 3.50
CA CYS A 11 -5.82 10.08 2.11
C CYS A 11 -5.08 8.75 1.98
N GLY A 12 -5.59 7.87 1.12
CA GLY A 12 -4.99 6.57 0.85
C GLY A 12 -5.60 5.93 -0.40
N GLY A 13 -5.01 4.84 -0.86
CA GLY A 13 -5.49 4.10 -2.05
C GLY A 13 -4.52 2.98 -2.41
N LYS A 14 -3.28 3.31 -2.68
CA LYS A 14 -2.23 2.35 -3.05
C LYS A 14 -2.06 1.22 -2.00
N ALA A 15 -2.09 1.54 -0.71
CA ALA A 15 -1.95 0.55 0.36
C ALA A 15 -3.09 -0.47 0.43
N LEU A 16 -4.23 -0.17 -0.19
CA LEU A 16 -5.36 -1.09 -0.32
C LEU A 16 -5.24 -2.05 -1.51
N GLY A 17 -4.15 -1.96 -2.29
CA GLY A 17 -3.99 -2.71 -3.53
C GLY A 17 -4.72 -2.09 -4.72
N GLY A 18 -5.16 -0.84 -4.61
CA GLY A 18 -5.76 -0.09 -5.71
C GLY A 18 -4.74 0.38 -6.75
N PRO A 19 -5.22 0.89 -7.88
CA PRO A 19 -4.35 1.43 -8.93
C PRO A 19 -3.44 2.56 -8.42
N GLN A 20 -2.29 2.72 -9.07
CA GLN A 20 -1.26 3.68 -8.67
C GLN A 20 -1.78 5.12 -8.63
N ALA A 21 -2.59 5.51 -9.60
CA ALA A 21 -3.14 6.86 -9.74
C ALA A 21 -4.52 7.00 -9.09
N SER A 22 -4.77 6.29 -7.99
CA SER A 22 -6.04 6.33 -7.27
C SER A 22 -5.85 6.67 -5.80
N GLY A 23 -6.91 7.21 -5.17
CA GLY A 23 -6.90 7.53 -3.75
C GLY A 23 -8.29 7.79 -3.20
N ILE A 24 -8.44 7.56 -1.91
CA ILE A 24 -9.64 7.90 -1.14
C ILE A 24 -9.31 9.11 -0.29
N LEU A 25 -10.14 10.14 -0.38
CA LEU A 25 -10.09 11.30 0.51
C LEU A 25 -11.27 11.22 1.47
N ALA A 26 -11.00 11.08 2.75
CA ALA A 26 -12.01 11.02 3.81
C ALA A 26 -11.66 11.99 4.95
N GLY A 27 -12.67 12.51 5.63
CA GLY A 27 -12.44 13.42 6.75
C GLY A 27 -13.56 14.44 6.92
N ARG A 28 -13.25 15.59 7.45
CA ARG A 28 -14.20 16.68 7.67
C ARG A 28 -14.92 17.04 6.37
N ARG A 29 -16.26 17.17 6.48
CA ARG A 29 -17.14 17.38 5.33
C ARG A 29 -16.77 18.65 4.54
N ASP A 30 -16.47 19.74 5.21
CA ASP A 30 -16.12 21.02 4.58
C ASP A 30 -14.83 20.94 3.77
N LEU A 31 -13.81 20.23 4.29
CA LEU A 31 -12.53 20.05 3.62
C LEU A 31 -12.65 19.11 2.40
N VAL A 32 -13.38 18.00 2.54
CA VAL A 32 -13.61 17.07 1.43
C VAL A 32 -14.50 17.72 0.34
N ALA A 33 -15.50 18.51 0.73
CA ALA A 33 -16.31 19.29 -0.19
C ALA A 33 -15.47 20.33 -0.95
N SER A 34 -14.57 21.02 -0.26
CA SER A 34 -13.63 21.98 -0.88
C SER A 34 -12.71 21.29 -1.89
N ALA A 35 -12.16 20.11 -1.53
CA ALA A 35 -11.34 19.32 -2.45
C ALA A 35 -12.13 18.88 -3.70
N LEU A 36 -13.38 18.46 -3.53
CA LEU A 36 -14.26 18.12 -4.65
C LEU A 36 -14.47 19.30 -5.60
N LEU A 37 -14.69 20.50 -5.05
CA LEU A 37 -14.84 21.72 -5.86
C LEU A 37 -13.57 22.03 -6.68
N GLN A 38 -12.38 21.70 -6.16
CA GLN A 38 -11.13 21.87 -6.89
C GLN A 38 -10.96 20.87 -8.05
N GLN A 39 -11.73 19.78 -8.07
CA GLN A 39 -11.70 18.77 -9.13
C GLN A 39 -12.74 19.00 -10.23
N LEU A 40 -13.54 20.07 -10.12
CA LEU A 40 -14.59 20.33 -11.09
C LEU A 40 -14.05 20.58 -12.49
N ASP A 41 -14.77 20.02 -13.45
CA ASP A 41 -14.59 20.20 -14.88
C ASP A 41 -15.99 20.36 -15.47
N MET A 42 -16.46 21.60 -15.48
CA MET A 42 -17.84 21.91 -15.84
C MET A 42 -17.91 22.51 -17.24
N ASP A 43 -18.67 21.84 -18.09
CA ASP A 43 -19.05 22.34 -19.42
C ASP A 43 -20.49 22.94 -19.44
N VAL A 44 -21.11 23.09 -18.26
CA VAL A 44 -22.44 23.63 -18.08
C VAL A 44 -22.37 24.97 -17.37
N ALA A 45 -23.39 25.80 -17.60
CA ALA A 45 -23.50 27.08 -16.88
C ALA A 45 -23.64 26.83 -15.36
N PRO A 46 -23.01 27.66 -14.51
CA PRO A 46 -23.07 27.47 -13.05
C PRO A 46 -24.50 27.41 -12.50
N ASP A 47 -25.45 28.11 -13.12
CA ASP A 47 -26.85 28.16 -12.68
C ASP A 47 -27.60 26.84 -12.93
N THR A 48 -27.15 26.06 -13.90
CA THR A 48 -27.74 24.75 -14.24
C THR A 48 -27.03 23.60 -13.57
N TRP A 49 -25.92 23.86 -12.86
CA TRP A 49 -25.18 22.85 -12.16
C TRP A 49 -25.87 22.35 -10.89
N THR A 50 -26.06 21.08 -10.79
CA THR A 50 -26.56 20.42 -9.57
C THR A 50 -25.38 19.90 -8.75
N PRO A 51 -25.09 20.47 -7.56
CA PRO A 51 -23.98 20.02 -6.74
C PRO A 51 -24.21 18.60 -6.23
N PRO A 52 -23.13 17.80 -6.04
CA PRO A 52 -23.20 16.56 -5.31
C PRO A 52 -23.70 16.79 -3.88
N ARG A 53 -24.27 15.77 -3.25
CA ARG A 53 -24.80 15.83 -1.85
C ARG A 53 -23.79 16.33 -0.82
N LEU A 54 -22.50 16.22 -1.12
CA LEU A 54 -21.41 16.67 -0.25
C LEU A 54 -21.30 18.20 -0.20
N VAL A 55 -21.69 18.90 -1.27
CA VAL A 55 -21.52 20.34 -1.43
C VAL A 55 -22.86 21.05 -1.21
N ASP A 56 -22.90 22.00 -0.28
CA ASP A 56 -24.03 22.90 -0.10
C ASP A 56 -23.84 24.15 -0.95
N ARG A 57 -24.69 24.33 -1.97
CA ARG A 57 -24.63 25.47 -2.87
C ARG A 57 -24.84 26.81 -2.15
N ALA A 58 -25.61 26.83 -1.07
CA ALA A 58 -25.88 28.08 -0.34
C ALA A 58 -24.63 28.66 0.33
N ASN A 59 -23.63 27.83 0.57
CA ASN A 59 -22.35 28.24 1.17
C ASN A 59 -21.30 28.65 0.13
N LEU A 60 -21.61 28.60 -1.16
CA LEU A 60 -20.66 28.95 -2.22
C LEU A 60 -20.80 30.42 -2.61
N ARG A 61 -19.67 31.14 -2.67
CA ARG A 61 -19.61 32.53 -3.24
C ARG A 61 -19.60 32.55 -4.76
N GLY A 62 -19.55 31.39 -5.39
CA GLY A 62 -19.52 31.15 -6.82
C GLY A 62 -19.00 29.73 -7.08
N VAL A 63 -19.23 29.22 -8.28
CA VAL A 63 -18.78 27.92 -8.70
C VAL A 63 -17.72 28.08 -9.78
N PRO A 64 -16.48 27.61 -9.59
CA PRO A 64 -15.48 27.72 -10.65
C PRO A 64 -15.85 26.79 -11.81
N HIS A 65 -15.66 27.26 -13.03
CA HIS A 65 -15.85 26.45 -14.23
C HIS A 65 -14.89 25.25 -14.25
N HIS A 66 -13.62 25.51 -13.88
CA HIS A 66 -12.57 24.49 -13.78
C HIS A 66 -11.83 24.67 -12.46
N GLY A 67 -11.79 23.61 -11.67
CA GLY A 67 -11.00 23.59 -10.45
C GLY A 67 -9.50 23.48 -10.77
N ILE A 68 -8.65 23.87 -9.80
CA ILE A 68 -7.20 23.74 -9.90
C ILE A 68 -6.76 22.29 -10.10
N GLY A 69 -7.54 21.33 -9.58
CA GLY A 69 -7.29 19.89 -9.70
C GLY A 69 -7.77 19.24 -10.99
N ARG A 70 -8.34 20.02 -11.95
CA ARG A 70 -8.86 19.45 -13.19
C ARG A 70 -7.88 18.56 -13.93
N GLY A 71 -6.60 18.92 -13.98
CA GLY A 71 -5.55 18.15 -14.63
C GLY A 71 -5.13 16.88 -13.89
N PHE A 72 -5.65 16.65 -12.69
CA PHE A 72 -5.31 15.53 -11.80
C PHE A 72 -6.51 14.60 -11.53
N LYS A 73 -7.52 14.64 -12.39
CA LYS A 73 -8.69 13.76 -12.27
C LYS A 73 -8.28 12.31 -12.43
N ALA A 74 -8.81 11.43 -11.57
CA ALA A 74 -8.71 9.99 -11.76
C ALA A 74 -9.59 9.54 -12.92
N GLY A 75 -9.11 8.60 -13.72
CA GLY A 75 -9.90 7.95 -14.75
C GLY A 75 -10.96 7.01 -14.17
N LYS A 76 -11.91 6.60 -15.00
CA LYS A 76 -12.97 5.67 -14.55
C LYS A 76 -12.41 4.32 -14.17
N GLU A 77 -11.36 3.88 -14.86
CA GLU A 77 -10.65 2.63 -14.62
C GLU A 77 -9.99 2.63 -13.23
N GLU A 78 -9.34 3.72 -12.87
CA GLU A 78 -8.75 3.88 -11.54
C GLU A 78 -9.82 3.90 -10.43
N ILE A 79 -10.96 4.55 -10.68
CA ILE A 79 -12.06 4.59 -9.71
C ILE A 79 -12.64 3.20 -9.50
N VAL A 80 -12.95 2.46 -10.58
CA VAL A 80 -13.48 1.10 -10.49
C VAL A 80 -12.46 0.15 -9.85
N GLY A 81 -11.21 0.24 -10.26
CA GLY A 81 -10.12 -0.55 -9.68
C GLY A 81 -9.96 -0.31 -8.19
N LEU A 82 -10.04 0.96 -7.74
CA LEU A 82 -9.96 1.30 -6.31
C LEU A 82 -11.16 0.80 -5.52
N LEU A 83 -12.38 0.93 -6.05
CA LEU A 83 -13.58 0.41 -5.38
C LEU A 83 -13.50 -1.11 -5.21
N THR A 84 -13.07 -1.83 -6.24
CA THR A 84 -12.87 -3.28 -6.16
C THR A 84 -11.79 -3.65 -5.13
N ALA A 85 -10.69 -2.91 -5.09
CA ALA A 85 -9.63 -3.11 -4.09
C ALA A 85 -10.15 -2.86 -2.66
N LEU A 86 -10.95 -1.81 -2.46
CA LEU A 86 -11.56 -1.49 -1.18
C LEU A 86 -12.53 -2.60 -0.71
N GLU A 87 -13.40 -3.09 -1.60
CA GLU A 87 -14.30 -4.19 -1.30
C GLU A 87 -13.54 -5.45 -0.86
N ARG A 88 -12.47 -5.79 -1.59
CA ARG A 88 -11.61 -6.93 -1.24
C ARG A 88 -10.90 -6.72 0.10
N PHE A 89 -10.39 -5.52 0.34
CA PHE A 89 -9.72 -5.17 1.59
C PHE A 89 -10.68 -5.30 2.79
N MET A 90 -11.91 -4.80 2.66
CA MET A 90 -12.93 -4.90 3.72
C MET A 90 -13.42 -6.31 3.96
N ALA A 91 -13.36 -7.18 2.96
CA ALA A 91 -13.74 -8.59 3.07
C ALA A 91 -12.58 -9.50 3.51
N ALA A 92 -11.34 -8.99 3.56
CA ALA A 92 -10.17 -9.77 3.91
C ALA A 92 -10.15 -10.14 5.40
N ASP A 93 -9.72 -11.37 5.69
CA ASP A 93 -9.35 -11.82 7.03
C ASP A 93 -7.84 -11.70 7.18
N ASP A 94 -7.39 -10.62 7.80
CA ASP A 94 -5.97 -10.35 8.04
C ASP A 94 -5.32 -11.41 8.94
N ALA A 95 -6.07 -11.97 9.90
CA ALA A 95 -5.53 -12.99 10.79
C ALA A 95 -5.26 -14.29 10.03
N ALA A 96 -6.21 -14.74 9.22
CA ALA A 96 -6.05 -15.92 8.37
C ALA A 96 -4.95 -15.72 7.32
N SER A 97 -4.89 -14.54 6.71
CA SER A 97 -3.86 -14.18 5.73
C SER A 97 -2.47 -14.18 6.35
N ASN A 98 -2.30 -13.58 7.52
CA ASN A 98 -1.03 -13.55 8.24
C ASN A 98 -0.59 -14.94 8.72
N ALA A 99 -1.54 -15.78 9.16
CA ALA A 99 -1.24 -17.17 9.51
C ALA A 99 -0.71 -17.98 8.31
N ALA A 100 -1.33 -17.80 7.15
CA ALA A 100 -0.88 -18.45 5.92
C ALA A 100 0.52 -17.98 5.48
N LEU A 101 0.79 -16.66 5.57
CA LEU A 101 2.13 -16.11 5.30
C LEU A 101 3.17 -16.62 6.29
N GLN A 102 2.83 -16.72 7.56
CA GLN A 102 3.72 -17.25 8.58
C GLN A 102 4.13 -18.69 8.28
N VAL A 103 3.19 -19.57 7.94
CA VAL A 103 3.48 -20.97 7.56
C VAL A 103 4.43 -21.06 6.36
N ARG A 104 4.28 -20.15 5.38
CA ARG A 104 5.21 -20.08 4.23
C ARG A 104 6.60 -19.68 4.68
N LEU A 105 6.72 -18.64 5.51
CA LEU A 105 8.02 -18.17 6.01
C LEU A 105 8.73 -19.22 6.88
N GLU A 106 7.99 -19.98 7.67
CA GLU A 106 8.54 -21.09 8.47
C GLU A 106 9.17 -22.19 7.58
N LYS A 107 8.54 -22.50 6.44
CA LYS A 107 9.09 -23.44 5.46
C LYS A 107 10.37 -22.89 4.82
N ILE A 108 10.38 -21.62 4.43
CA ILE A 108 11.57 -20.97 3.88
C ILE A 108 12.68 -20.94 4.93
N ALA A 109 12.39 -20.53 6.16
CA ALA A 109 13.36 -20.53 7.27
C ALA A 109 13.99 -21.92 7.50
N THR A 110 13.18 -22.97 7.44
CA THR A 110 13.67 -24.35 7.56
C THR A 110 14.61 -24.72 6.42
N ALA A 111 14.34 -24.25 5.20
CA ALA A 111 15.21 -24.51 4.05
C ALA A 111 16.52 -23.70 4.11
N LEU A 112 16.53 -22.56 4.79
CA LEU A 112 17.72 -21.73 5.04
C LEU A 112 18.54 -22.22 6.24
N ASN A 113 18.59 -23.52 6.45
CA ASN A 113 19.40 -24.11 7.52
C ASN A 113 20.88 -23.74 7.32
N GLY A 114 21.52 -23.19 8.34
CA GLY A 114 22.91 -22.70 8.26
C GLY A 114 23.02 -21.17 8.24
N PHE A 115 21.92 -20.47 8.06
CA PHE A 115 21.82 -19.03 8.26
C PHE A 115 21.17 -18.72 9.62
N ASP A 116 21.53 -17.59 10.20
CA ASP A 116 20.84 -17.05 11.37
C ASP A 116 19.56 -16.33 10.88
N VAL A 117 18.44 -17.03 10.97
CA VAL A 117 17.13 -16.53 10.49
C VAL A 117 16.17 -16.36 11.67
N LYS A 118 15.43 -15.25 11.64
CA LYS A 118 14.43 -14.92 12.65
C LYS A 118 13.10 -14.60 12.00
N LEU A 119 12.06 -15.34 12.36
CA LEU A 119 10.69 -15.01 12.00
C LEU A 119 10.17 -13.89 12.92
N VAL A 120 9.79 -12.76 12.33
CA VAL A 120 9.18 -11.62 13.03
C VAL A 120 7.68 -11.65 12.76
N PRO A 121 6.83 -11.87 13.78
CA PRO A 121 5.39 -12.00 13.58
C PRO A 121 4.72 -10.67 13.24
N ALA A 122 3.55 -10.73 12.64
CA ALA A 122 2.73 -9.56 12.28
C ALA A 122 2.43 -8.64 13.46
N SER A 123 2.30 -9.17 14.68
CA SER A 123 2.10 -8.39 15.90
C SER A 123 3.28 -7.46 16.26
N GLN A 124 4.48 -7.78 15.81
CA GLN A 124 5.67 -6.95 16.01
C GLN A 124 5.91 -5.99 14.85
N THR A 125 5.63 -6.41 13.62
CA THR A 125 5.78 -5.54 12.44
C THR A 125 4.65 -4.53 12.31
N GLY A 126 3.50 -4.79 12.90
CA GLY A 126 2.26 -4.03 12.74
C GLY A 126 1.60 -4.21 11.36
N ARG A 127 2.06 -5.17 10.54
CA ARG A 127 1.57 -5.42 9.17
C ARG A 127 1.45 -6.90 8.87
N VAL A 128 2.51 -7.49 8.37
CA VAL A 128 2.61 -8.90 7.99
C VAL A 128 3.83 -9.53 8.64
N PRO A 129 3.88 -10.85 8.84
CA PRO A 129 5.10 -11.51 9.29
C PRO A 129 6.20 -11.35 8.22
N VAL A 130 7.45 -11.25 8.67
CA VAL A 130 8.62 -11.18 7.80
C VAL A 130 9.71 -12.12 8.30
N LEU A 131 10.67 -12.47 7.44
CA LEU A 131 11.85 -13.23 7.81
C LEU A 131 13.08 -12.33 7.78
N GLU A 132 13.75 -12.17 8.90
CA GLU A 132 15.04 -11.49 9.02
C GLU A 132 16.16 -12.52 8.86
N ILE A 133 17.14 -12.22 8.02
CA ILE A 133 18.29 -13.06 7.72
C ILE A 133 19.54 -12.26 8.10
N ALA A 134 20.22 -12.69 9.16
CA ALA A 134 21.45 -12.04 9.60
C ALA A 134 22.63 -12.52 8.75
N VAL A 135 23.41 -11.58 8.23
CA VAL A 135 24.60 -11.84 7.40
C VAL A 135 25.69 -10.82 7.70
N PRO A 136 26.97 -11.19 7.62
CA PRO A 136 28.07 -10.31 8.02
C PRO A 136 28.20 -9.03 7.19
N ASP A 137 27.91 -9.11 5.89
CA ASP A 137 27.93 -7.95 4.95
C ASP A 137 26.66 -8.00 4.10
N ALA A 138 25.59 -7.42 4.64
CA ALA A 138 24.27 -7.49 4.04
C ALA A 138 24.23 -6.82 2.65
N LEU A 139 24.96 -5.75 2.42
CA LEU A 139 24.99 -5.09 1.12
C LEU A 139 25.73 -5.91 0.07
N ALA A 140 26.87 -6.51 0.43
CA ALA A 140 27.59 -7.38 -0.48
C ALA A 140 26.80 -8.65 -0.81
N VAL A 141 26.14 -9.25 0.18
CA VAL A 141 25.26 -10.42 -0.02
C VAL A 141 24.08 -10.03 -0.91
N SER A 142 23.39 -8.92 -0.65
CA SER A 142 22.30 -8.45 -1.49
C SER A 142 22.75 -8.21 -2.93
N ALA A 143 23.87 -7.55 -3.13
CA ALA A 143 24.42 -7.31 -4.48
C ALA A 143 24.77 -8.61 -5.22
N LYS A 144 25.20 -9.65 -4.51
CA LYS A 144 25.44 -10.99 -5.07
C LYS A 144 24.15 -11.68 -5.45
N LEU A 145 23.15 -11.65 -4.58
CA LEU A 145 21.82 -12.24 -4.83
C LEU A 145 21.13 -11.60 -6.04
N GLN A 146 21.22 -10.26 -6.18
CA GLN A 146 20.66 -9.54 -7.31
C GLN A 146 21.31 -9.88 -8.66
N LYS A 147 22.55 -10.38 -8.64
CA LYS A 147 23.29 -10.84 -9.84
C LYS A 147 23.18 -12.35 -10.07
N GLY A 148 22.48 -13.04 -9.22
CA GLY A 148 22.23 -14.49 -9.33
C GLY A 148 21.28 -14.84 -10.49
N ASP A 149 21.12 -16.13 -10.72
CA ASP A 149 20.15 -16.68 -11.67
C ASP A 149 19.33 -17.77 -10.97
N PRO A 150 18.09 -17.49 -10.64
CA PRO A 150 17.35 -16.23 -10.80
C PRO A 150 17.84 -15.12 -9.85
N PRO A 151 17.66 -13.83 -10.22
CA PRO A 151 18.01 -12.72 -9.36
C PRO A 151 17.05 -12.65 -8.15
N VAL A 152 17.60 -12.45 -6.95
CA VAL A 152 16.82 -12.33 -5.72
C VAL A 152 17.02 -10.94 -5.12
N HIS A 153 15.91 -10.28 -4.81
CA HIS A 153 15.88 -8.97 -4.19
C HIS A 153 15.23 -9.07 -2.81
N LEU A 154 16.03 -8.81 -1.77
CA LEU A 154 15.56 -8.71 -0.39
C LEU A 154 15.53 -7.24 0.05
N SER A 155 14.78 -6.93 1.09
CA SER A 155 14.76 -5.57 1.65
C SER A 155 16.08 -5.28 2.37
N GLU A 156 16.73 -4.18 1.96
CA GLU A 156 17.99 -3.67 2.50
C GLU A 156 17.78 -2.67 3.65
N ARG A 157 16.56 -2.47 4.11
CA ARG A 157 16.23 -1.45 5.14
C ARG A 157 17.09 -1.57 6.39
N HIS A 158 17.45 -2.80 6.78
CA HIS A 158 18.25 -3.10 7.94
C HIS A 158 19.68 -3.58 7.59
N ALA A 159 20.12 -3.38 6.35
CA ALA A 159 21.42 -3.84 5.89
C ALA A 159 22.60 -3.25 6.69
N ALA A 160 22.48 -2.01 7.16
CA ALA A 160 23.47 -1.39 8.06
C ALA A 160 23.63 -2.12 9.41
N LEU A 161 22.63 -2.93 9.79
CA LEU A 161 22.65 -3.78 10.99
C LEU A 161 23.03 -5.23 10.67
N GLY A 162 23.46 -5.52 9.44
CA GLY A 162 23.80 -6.87 9.00
C GLY A 162 22.56 -7.75 8.75
N VAL A 163 21.40 -7.17 8.47
CA VAL A 163 20.15 -7.92 8.28
C VAL A 163 19.51 -7.62 6.93
N LEU A 164 19.17 -8.67 6.20
CA LEU A 164 18.29 -8.61 5.03
C LEU A 164 16.90 -9.13 5.43
N THR A 165 15.85 -8.52 4.89
CA THR A 165 14.49 -8.91 5.25
C THR A 165 13.72 -9.42 4.03
N LEU A 166 13.10 -10.57 4.17
CA LEU A 166 12.16 -11.15 3.23
C LEU A 166 10.73 -10.75 3.61
N ASP A 167 10.09 -9.97 2.74
CA ASP A 167 8.67 -9.63 2.84
C ASP A 167 7.87 -10.58 1.93
N PRO A 168 6.99 -11.43 2.48
CA PRO A 168 6.27 -12.43 1.70
C PRO A 168 5.15 -11.85 0.82
N GLN A 169 4.77 -10.58 1.00
CA GLN A 169 3.68 -9.94 0.22
C GLN A 169 4.01 -9.83 -1.27
N VAL A 170 5.29 -9.72 -1.61
CA VAL A 170 5.76 -9.58 -3.00
C VAL A 170 6.23 -10.90 -3.60
N LEU A 171 6.19 -11.99 -2.83
CA LEU A 171 6.68 -13.30 -3.22
C LEU A 171 5.49 -14.21 -3.61
N LEU A 172 5.47 -14.68 -4.85
CA LEU A 172 4.50 -15.69 -5.26
C LEU A 172 4.81 -17.04 -4.62
N PRO A 173 3.79 -17.84 -4.21
CA PRO A 173 4.00 -19.12 -3.53
C PRO A 173 4.89 -20.10 -4.29
N GLU A 174 4.79 -20.13 -5.62
CA GLU A 174 5.60 -20.98 -6.50
C GLU A 174 7.10 -20.62 -6.50
N HIS A 175 7.46 -19.43 -6.00
CA HIS A 175 8.85 -18.97 -5.93
C HIS A 175 9.53 -19.31 -4.60
N ASP A 176 8.81 -19.82 -3.59
CA ASP A 176 9.36 -20.06 -2.25
C ASP A 176 10.58 -21.00 -2.29
N ALA A 177 10.50 -22.09 -3.06
CA ALA A 177 11.59 -23.06 -3.18
C ALA A 177 12.79 -22.50 -3.97
N LEU A 178 12.54 -21.73 -5.03
CA LEU A 178 13.58 -21.09 -5.84
C LEU A 178 14.34 -20.05 -5.01
N LEU A 179 13.62 -19.26 -4.23
CA LEU A 179 14.20 -18.25 -3.35
C LEU A 179 15.11 -18.92 -2.29
N ALA A 180 14.61 -19.96 -1.62
CA ALA A 180 15.39 -20.66 -0.61
C ALA A 180 16.65 -21.35 -1.16
N ALA A 181 16.62 -21.77 -2.43
CA ALA A 181 17.78 -22.36 -3.09
C ALA A 181 18.81 -21.33 -3.59
N ALA A 182 18.38 -20.09 -3.82
CA ALA A 182 19.23 -19.01 -4.32
C ALA A 182 19.97 -18.24 -3.21
N ILE A 183 19.46 -18.29 -1.96
CA ILE A 183 20.09 -17.70 -0.77
C ILE A 183 21.16 -18.66 -0.23
#